data_909afc3084af8881ef7c811d9c9cab2b
#
_entry.id   909afc3084af8881ef7c811d9c9cab2b
#
_cell.length_a   1.000
_cell.length_b   1.000
_cell.length_c   1.000
_cell.angle_alpha   90.00
_cell.angle_beta   90.00
_cell.angle_gamma   90.00
#
_symmetry.space_group_name_H-M   'P 1'
#
loop_
_entity.id
_entity.type
_entity.pdbx_description
1 polymer ?
#
loop_
_entity_poly.entity_id
_entity_poly.type
_entity_poly.pdbx_seq_one_letter_code
_entity_poly.pdbx_strand_id
1 'polypeptide(L)'
;MLSLNLPSYEIKIAERNGKNVIFDILRKRYVALTPEEWVRQHFVHYLTDYKGYPKGLLANEIQLDLNGTKKRCDTVLYNKDLSAKLIVEYK
;
A
#
# COMPACT_ATOMS: atom_id res chain seq x y z
N MET A 1 -7.80 13.10 9.51
CA MET A 1 -7.49 12.60 8.14
C MET A 1 -8.78 12.39 7.36
N LEU A 2 -8.68 12.16 6.06
CA LEU A 2 -9.84 12.00 5.20
C LEU A 2 -10.67 10.78 5.58
N SER A 3 -11.99 10.92 5.45
CA SER A 3 -12.91 9.79 5.54
C SER A 3 -12.86 9.02 4.21
N LEU A 4 -12.78 7.69 4.27
CA LEU A 4 -12.67 6.85 3.09
C LEU A 4 -13.86 5.91 3.01
N ASN A 5 -14.30 5.60 1.76
CA ASN A 5 -15.31 4.58 1.51
C ASN A 5 -14.69 3.18 1.50
N LEU A 6 -13.78 2.92 2.41
CA LEU A 6 -13.14 1.64 2.59
C LEU A 6 -13.44 1.12 4.00
N PRO A 7 -13.44 -0.20 4.19
CA PRO A 7 -13.64 -0.76 5.52
C PRO A 7 -12.59 -0.26 6.50
N SER A 8 -13.03 -0.05 7.74
CA SER A 8 -12.11 0.33 8.82
C SER A 8 -11.20 -0.83 9.18
N TYR A 9 -9.99 -0.51 9.59
CA TYR A 9 -9.06 -1.46 10.17
C TYR A 9 -8.35 -0.82 11.35
N GLU A 10 -7.67 -1.61 12.15
CA GLU A 10 -6.88 -1.09 13.27
C GLU A 10 -5.65 -0.36 12.73
N ILE A 11 -5.65 0.97 12.84
CA ILE A 11 -4.59 1.83 12.33
C ILE A 11 -3.51 1.94 13.38
N LYS A 12 -2.27 1.63 13.00
CA LYS A 12 -1.11 1.79 13.86
C LYS A 12 -0.40 3.09 13.51
N ILE A 13 -0.62 4.10 14.33
CA ILE A 13 0.01 5.41 14.20
C ILE A 13 0.85 5.66 15.43
N ALA A 14 2.04 6.21 15.23
CA ALA A 14 2.94 6.59 16.30
C ALA A 14 3.54 7.96 16.02
N GLU A 15 4.21 8.53 16.99
CA GLU A 15 4.97 9.76 16.83
C GLU A 15 6.45 9.45 17.01
N ARG A 16 7.27 9.89 16.08
CA ARG A 16 8.71 9.71 16.12
C ARG A 16 9.41 11.00 15.72
N ASN A 17 10.28 11.48 16.58
CA ASN A 17 11.02 12.74 16.37
C ASN A 17 10.08 13.91 16.05
N GLY A 18 8.93 13.99 16.74
CA GLY A 18 7.95 15.05 16.55
C GLY A 18 7.09 14.91 15.31
N LYS A 19 7.17 13.80 14.59
CA LYS A 19 6.40 13.57 13.36
C LYS A 19 5.52 12.34 13.49
N ASN A 20 4.33 12.42 12.90
CA ASN A 20 3.43 11.27 12.85
C ASN A 20 3.88 10.27 11.80
N VAL A 21 3.86 8.99 12.17
CA VAL A 21 4.18 7.88 11.30
C VAL A 21 3.08 6.85 11.34
N ILE A 22 2.94 6.07 10.27
CA ILE A 22 1.96 5.00 10.15
C ILE A 22 2.68 3.70 9.81
N PHE A 23 2.19 2.58 10.37
CA PHE A 23 2.82 1.29 10.10
C PHE A 23 2.39 0.76 8.72
N ASP A 24 3.39 0.44 7.88
CA ASP A 24 3.17 -0.19 6.59
C ASP A 24 3.30 -1.71 6.74
N ILE A 25 2.19 -2.43 6.56
CA ILE A 25 2.16 -3.88 6.75
C ILE A 25 2.94 -4.66 5.70
N LEU A 26 3.22 -4.06 4.54
CA LEU A 26 3.98 -4.72 3.48
C LEU A 26 5.48 -4.50 3.65
N ARG A 27 5.89 -3.26 3.93
CA ARG A 27 7.29 -2.92 4.19
C ARG A 27 7.73 -3.25 5.61
N LYS A 28 6.76 -3.58 6.49
CA LYS A 28 6.97 -3.96 7.89
C LYS A 28 7.77 -2.93 8.69
N ARG A 29 7.45 -1.67 8.48
CA ARG A 29 8.09 -0.55 9.19
C ARG A 29 7.15 0.64 9.24
N TYR A 30 7.45 1.57 10.14
CA TYR A 30 6.75 2.85 10.17
C TYR A 30 7.29 3.76 9.08
N VAL A 31 6.39 4.45 8.39
CA VAL A 31 6.70 5.43 7.35
C VAL A 31 5.98 6.73 7.67
N ALA A 32 6.41 7.83 7.05
CA ALA A 32 5.76 9.12 7.27
C ALA A 32 4.25 9.05 6.98
N LEU A 33 3.45 9.58 7.90
CA LEU A 33 2.00 9.65 7.71
C LEU A 33 1.69 10.84 6.79
N THR A 34 1.41 10.53 5.54
CA THR A 34 0.98 11.49 4.53
C THR A 34 -0.44 11.13 4.10
N PRO A 35 -1.18 12.04 3.43
CA PRO A 35 -2.49 11.67 2.86
C PRO A 35 -2.40 10.46 1.92
N GLU A 36 -1.35 10.36 1.13
CA GLU A 36 -1.14 9.21 0.25
C GLU A 36 -0.96 7.91 1.05
N GLU A 37 -0.13 7.92 2.10
CA GLU A 37 0.08 6.73 2.93
C GLU A 37 -1.17 6.32 3.68
N TRP A 38 -1.98 7.29 4.12
CA TRP A 38 -3.26 7.01 4.76
C TRP A 38 -4.16 6.21 3.82
N VAL A 39 -4.31 6.67 2.57
CA VAL A 39 -5.11 5.97 1.56
C VAL A 39 -4.51 4.61 1.23
N ARG A 40 -3.18 4.56 1.04
CA ARG A 40 -2.47 3.31 0.73
C ARG A 40 -2.73 2.23 1.78
N GLN A 41 -2.55 2.55 3.04
CA GLN A 41 -2.71 1.55 4.10
C GLN A 41 -4.15 1.04 4.17
N HIS A 42 -5.13 1.90 4.00
CA HIS A 42 -6.53 1.48 3.95
C HIS A 42 -6.80 0.56 2.75
N PHE A 43 -6.27 0.91 1.59
CA PHE A 43 -6.51 0.12 0.38
C PHE A 43 -5.79 -1.24 0.46
N VAL A 44 -4.57 -1.28 0.95
CA VAL A 44 -3.83 -2.52 1.14
C VAL A 44 -4.57 -3.44 2.12
N HIS A 45 -5.05 -2.90 3.24
CA HIS A 45 -5.85 -3.68 4.18
C HIS A 45 -7.15 -4.18 3.56
N TYR A 46 -7.79 -3.37 2.73
CA TYR A 46 -8.97 -3.80 1.98
C TYR A 46 -8.65 -5.02 1.10
N LEU A 47 -7.55 -4.98 0.37
CA LEU A 47 -7.16 -6.08 -0.50
C LEU A 47 -6.83 -7.35 0.29
N THR A 48 -6.16 -7.24 1.43
CA THR A 48 -5.75 -8.40 2.22
C THR A 48 -6.88 -8.93 3.10
N ASP A 49 -7.56 -8.04 3.83
CA ASP A 49 -8.52 -8.45 4.86
C ASP A 49 -9.91 -8.76 4.27
N TYR A 50 -10.35 -8.00 3.27
CA TYR A 50 -11.66 -8.18 2.65
C TYR A 50 -11.61 -9.05 1.40
N LYS A 51 -10.65 -8.80 0.52
CA LYS A 51 -10.53 -9.54 -0.73
C LYS A 51 -9.71 -10.81 -0.59
N GLY A 52 -8.99 -10.96 0.52
CA GLY A 52 -8.25 -12.19 0.80
C GLY A 52 -6.99 -12.40 -0.02
N TYR A 53 -6.45 -11.36 -0.64
CA TYR A 53 -5.20 -11.50 -1.38
C TYR A 53 -4.03 -11.67 -0.42
N PRO A 54 -3.10 -12.62 -0.71
CA PRO A 54 -1.93 -12.80 0.15
C PRO A 54 -1.02 -11.57 0.17
N LYS A 55 -0.54 -11.21 1.35
CA LYS A 55 0.40 -10.10 1.50
C LYS A 55 1.66 -10.29 0.64
N GLY A 56 2.10 -11.53 0.46
CA GLY A 56 3.27 -11.85 -0.37
C GLY A 56 3.10 -11.54 -1.85
N LEU A 57 1.87 -11.28 -2.32
CA LEU A 57 1.60 -10.87 -3.70
C LEU A 57 1.38 -9.37 -3.84
N LEU A 58 1.62 -8.60 -2.79
CA LEU A 58 1.48 -7.14 -2.78
C LEU A 58 2.82 -6.48 -2.54
N ALA A 59 3.06 -5.37 -3.21
CA ALA A 59 4.26 -4.55 -2.99
C ALA A 59 3.93 -3.07 -3.12
N ASN A 60 4.55 -2.26 -2.25
CA ASN A 60 4.42 -0.80 -2.29
C ASN A 60 5.71 -0.18 -2.82
N GLU A 61 5.59 0.93 -3.53
CA GLU A 61 6.73 1.71 -4.02
C GLU A 61 7.69 0.87 -4.86
N ILE A 62 7.15 0.23 -5.89
CA ILE A 62 7.93 -0.69 -6.72
C ILE A 62 8.05 -0.17 -8.15
N GLN A 63 9.18 -0.49 -8.79
CA GLN A 63 9.40 -0.16 -10.18
C GLN A 63 9.11 -1.38 -11.05
N LEU A 64 8.27 -1.19 -12.07
CA LEU A 64 7.95 -2.23 -13.04
C LEU A 64 8.54 -1.88 -14.40
N ASP A 65 8.96 -2.90 -15.15
CA ASP A 65 9.31 -2.77 -16.56
C ASP A 65 8.09 -3.16 -17.40
N LEU A 66 7.50 -2.16 -18.05
CA LEU A 66 6.33 -2.34 -18.90
C LEU A 66 6.74 -2.07 -20.34
N ASN A 67 6.97 -3.13 -21.12
CA ASN A 67 7.35 -3.05 -22.53
C ASN A 67 8.59 -2.16 -22.75
N GLY A 68 9.62 -2.35 -21.93
CA GLY A 68 10.87 -1.60 -22.04
C GLY A 68 10.83 -0.24 -21.37
N THR A 69 9.70 0.19 -20.84
CA THR A 69 9.56 1.43 -20.10
C THR A 69 9.47 1.13 -18.62
N LYS A 70 10.35 1.74 -17.84
CA LYS A 70 10.33 1.59 -16.38
C LYS A 70 9.32 2.55 -15.78
N LYS A 71 8.41 2.02 -14.98
CA LYS A 71 7.40 2.81 -14.30
C LYS A 71 7.43 2.54 -12.81
N ARG A 72 7.46 3.61 -12.00
CA ARG A 72 7.29 3.50 -10.56
C ARG A 72 5.81 3.43 -10.23
N CYS A 73 5.45 2.45 -9.42
CA CYS A 73 4.07 2.20 -9.04
C CYS A 73 3.91 2.32 -7.53
N ASP A 74 2.80 2.90 -7.09
CA ASP A 74 2.55 3.11 -5.66
C ASP A 74 2.21 1.80 -4.95
N THR A 75 1.36 0.97 -5.54
CA THR A 75 1.06 -0.38 -5.05
C THR A 75 0.80 -1.29 -6.24
N VAL A 76 1.31 -2.51 -6.16
CA VAL A 76 1.11 -3.54 -7.19
C VAL A 76 0.62 -4.82 -6.53
N LEU A 77 -0.41 -5.42 -7.09
CA LEU A 77 -0.86 -6.76 -6.76
C LEU A 77 -0.44 -7.69 -7.90
N TYR A 78 0.31 -8.72 -7.55
CA TYR A 78 0.81 -9.70 -8.52
C TYR A 78 -0.10 -10.94 -8.58
N ASN A 79 -0.13 -11.57 -9.75
CA ASN A 79 -0.60 -12.93 -9.90
C ASN A 79 0.46 -13.91 -9.36
N LYS A 80 0.08 -15.17 -9.21
CA LYS A 80 1.02 -16.19 -8.73
C LYS A 80 2.22 -16.39 -9.65
N ASP A 81 2.07 -16.10 -10.93
CA ASP A 81 3.17 -16.16 -11.91
C ASP A 81 4.04 -14.91 -11.91
N LEU A 82 3.79 -13.98 -10.98
CA LEU A 82 4.49 -12.72 -10.82
C LEU A 82 4.23 -11.68 -11.92
N SER A 83 3.25 -11.89 -12.77
CA SER A 83 2.75 -10.82 -13.65
C SER A 83 1.89 -9.86 -12.82
N ALA A 84 1.86 -8.58 -13.21
CA ALA A 84 1.05 -7.61 -12.51
C ALA A 84 -0.44 -7.83 -12.80
N LYS A 85 -1.24 -8.01 -11.75
CA LYS A 85 -2.68 -8.14 -11.83
C LYS A 85 -3.36 -6.79 -11.71
N LEU A 86 -2.88 -5.95 -10.81
CA LEU A 86 -3.45 -4.64 -10.51
C LEU A 86 -2.32 -3.68 -10.17
N ILE A 87 -2.33 -2.53 -10.81
CA ILE A 87 -1.40 -1.44 -10.52
C ILE A 87 -2.23 -0.28 -9.99
N VAL A 88 -1.85 0.23 -8.84
CA VAL A 88 -2.60 1.28 -8.15
C VAL A 88 -1.72 2.51 -7.99
N GLU A 89 -2.27 3.67 -8.32
CA GLU A 89 -1.66 4.96 -8.05
C GLU A 89 -2.60 5.76 -7.17
N TYR A 90 -2.05 6.36 -6.12
CA TYR A 90 -2.82 7.21 -5.21
C TYR A 90 -2.56 8.67 -5.56
N LYS A 91 -3.65 9.37 -5.82
CA LYS A 91 -3.58 10.80 -6.20
C LYS A 91 -4.35 11.67 -5.23
#